data_0572d35f8fe9ba434f160746e08735cf
#
_entry.id   0572d35f8fe9ba434f160746e08735cf
#
_cell.length_a   1.000
_cell.length_b   1.000
_cell.length_c   1.000
_cell.angle_alpha   90.00
_cell.angle_beta   90.00
_cell.angle_gamma   90.00
#
_symmetry.space_group_name_H-M   'P 1'
#
loop_
_entity.id
_entity.type
_entity.pdbx_description
1 polymer ?
#
loop_
_entity_poly.entity_id
_entity_poly.type
_entity_poly.pdbx_seq_one_letter_code
_entity_poly.pdbx_strand_id
1 'polypeptide(L)'
;MKNLFEYTDILHSPIEAFTCVTGSFQLPVEAHWHYFMEVIYMQEGSVLVTCNDACKRMEAGSVMFFPPQSVHTIHADGGKRYRYFCIKFNLNRIHLTGSYLPDLNLAFRRVAALPCPPILFTPENLPDVDLRLFFEDVEREYREKRYGYDASIYSSFAS
;
A
#
# COMPACT_ATOMS: atom_id res chain seq x y z
N MET A 1 24.29 11.74 -7.26
CA MET A 1 22.90 11.65 -6.73
C MET A 1 22.48 10.19 -6.79
N LYS A 2 22.11 9.56 -5.66
CA LYS A 2 21.67 8.16 -5.64
C LYS A 2 20.34 8.06 -6.38
N ASN A 3 20.22 7.15 -7.34
CA ASN A 3 18.95 6.91 -8.01
C ASN A 3 18.03 6.17 -7.04
N LEU A 4 16.92 6.78 -6.63
CA LEU A 4 15.95 6.21 -5.69
C LEU A 4 14.83 5.44 -6.41
N PHE A 5 14.86 5.35 -7.73
CA PHE A 5 13.85 4.64 -8.50
C PHE A 5 13.99 3.12 -8.32
N GLU A 6 12.90 2.49 -7.89
CA GLU A 6 12.75 1.04 -7.88
C GLU A 6 12.14 0.56 -9.18
N TYR A 7 12.87 -0.29 -9.90
CA TYR A 7 12.33 -0.92 -11.11
C TYR A 7 11.41 -2.08 -10.74
N THR A 8 10.20 -2.08 -11.31
CA THR A 8 9.24 -3.19 -11.17
C THR A 8 8.76 -3.60 -12.56
N ASP A 9 8.69 -4.91 -12.81
CA ASP A 9 8.23 -5.47 -14.08
C ASP A 9 6.70 -5.40 -14.20
N ILE A 10 6.21 -4.28 -14.73
CA ILE A 10 4.77 -3.99 -14.90
C ILE A 10 4.08 -4.93 -15.90
N LEU A 11 4.83 -5.47 -16.84
CA LEU A 11 4.25 -6.24 -17.93
C LEU A 11 3.92 -7.68 -17.51
N HIS A 12 4.79 -8.27 -16.69
CA HIS A 12 4.69 -9.66 -16.28
C HIS A 12 4.11 -9.84 -14.88
N SER A 13 4.18 -8.81 -14.03
CA SER A 13 3.68 -8.84 -12.66
C SER A 13 2.82 -7.60 -12.36
N PRO A 14 1.53 -7.61 -12.74
CA PRO A 14 0.63 -6.47 -12.56
C PRO A 14 0.35 -6.15 -11.09
N ILE A 15 0.54 -7.13 -10.22
CA ILE A 15 0.39 -7.02 -8.77
C ILE A 15 1.59 -7.71 -8.14
N GLU A 16 2.20 -7.06 -7.17
CA GLU A 16 3.21 -7.62 -6.30
C GLU A 16 2.71 -7.52 -4.86
N ALA A 17 2.73 -8.63 -4.12
CA ALA A 17 2.32 -8.63 -2.73
C ALA A 17 3.17 -9.58 -1.89
N PHE A 18 3.42 -9.20 -0.64
CA PHE A 18 4.18 -10.00 0.31
C PHE A 18 3.82 -9.63 1.75
N THR A 19 4.14 -10.54 2.67
CA THR A 19 4.03 -10.30 4.10
C THR A 19 5.42 -10.14 4.70
N CYS A 20 5.64 -9.06 5.42
CA CYS A 20 6.87 -8.77 6.13
C CYS A 20 6.68 -9.00 7.63
N VAL A 21 7.62 -9.73 8.25
CA VAL A 21 7.56 -10.08 9.68
C VAL A 21 8.89 -9.77 10.38
N THR A 22 8.84 -9.58 11.69
CA THR A 22 10.03 -9.41 12.53
C THR A 22 11.02 -10.55 12.29
N GLY A 23 12.28 -10.18 12.08
CA GLY A 23 13.37 -11.14 11.81
C GLY A 23 13.52 -11.53 10.33
N SER A 24 12.61 -11.09 9.45
CA SER A 24 12.88 -11.09 8.02
C SER A 24 13.89 -10.00 7.68
N PHE A 25 14.75 -10.25 6.69
CA PHE A 25 15.76 -9.28 6.24
C PHE A 25 15.18 -8.14 5.38
N GLN A 26 13.87 -7.92 5.44
CA GLN A 26 13.17 -6.94 4.60
C GLN A 26 13.21 -5.51 5.15
N LEU A 27 13.43 -5.32 6.45
CA LEU A 27 13.62 -3.99 7.03
C LEU A 27 15.12 -3.73 7.36
N PRO A 28 15.59 -2.49 7.22
CA PRO A 28 14.85 -1.31 6.76
C PRO A 28 14.59 -1.32 5.24
N VAL A 29 13.42 -0.81 4.83
CA VAL A 29 13.19 -0.45 3.44
C VAL A 29 13.74 0.94 3.24
N GLU A 30 14.83 1.04 2.50
CA GLU A 30 15.52 2.29 2.20
C GLU A 30 14.68 3.22 1.32
N ALA A 31 15.00 4.51 1.35
CA ALA A 31 14.29 5.52 0.57
C ALA A 31 14.27 5.16 -0.93
N HIS A 32 13.08 5.01 -1.47
CA HIS A 32 12.84 4.71 -2.88
C HIS A 32 11.48 5.25 -3.35
N TRP A 33 11.25 5.22 -4.65
CA TRP A 33 9.96 5.53 -5.26
C TRP A 33 9.73 4.67 -6.52
N HIS A 34 8.46 4.48 -6.86
CA HIS A 34 8.02 3.72 -8.04
C HIS A 34 6.72 4.30 -8.61
N TYR A 35 6.29 3.80 -9.76
CA TYR A 35 5.05 4.25 -10.43
C TYR A 35 3.77 3.55 -9.94
N PHE A 36 3.90 2.58 -9.04
CA PHE A 36 2.78 1.85 -8.46
C PHE A 36 2.17 2.61 -7.28
N MET A 37 0.89 2.34 -7.05
CA MET A 37 0.30 2.51 -5.72
C MET A 37 0.84 1.38 -4.84
N GLU A 38 1.34 1.72 -3.67
CA GLU A 38 1.67 0.74 -2.64
C GLU A 38 0.74 0.94 -1.44
N VAL A 39 0.24 -0.16 -0.91
CA VAL A 39 -0.63 -0.18 0.26
C VAL A 39 -0.06 -1.13 1.28
N ILE A 40 0.09 -0.67 2.52
CA ILE A 40 0.52 -1.46 3.65
C ILE A 40 -0.62 -1.56 4.65
N TYR A 41 -0.96 -2.79 5.03
CA TYR A 41 -1.85 -3.08 6.15
C TYR A 41 -1.07 -3.66 7.32
N MET A 42 -1.13 -2.99 8.47
CA MET A 42 -0.43 -3.42 9.68
C MET A 42 -1.24 -4.48 10.42
N GLN A 43 -0.78 -5.72 10.39
CA GLN A 43 -1.46 -6.86 11.01
C GLN A 43 -1.14 -6.97 12.51
N GLU A 44 0.13 -6.78 12.88
CA GLU A 44 0.59 -6.89 14.27
C GLU A 44 1.70 -5.89 14.56
N GLY A 45 1.72 -5.34 15.75
CA GLY A 45 2.78 -4.47 16.26
C GLY A 45 2.83 -3.10 15.61
N SER A 46 4.03 -2.60 15.35
CA SER A 46 4.21 -1.25 14.78
C SER A 46 5.49 -1.12 13.97
N VAL A 47 5.46 -0.20 13.00
CA VAL A 47 6.62 0.24 12.21
C VAL A 47 6.61 1.77 12.10
N LEU A 48 7.76 2.34 11.79
CA LEU A 48 7.90 3.76 11.46
C LEU A 48 8.00 3.92 9.95
N VAL A 49 7.18 4.78 9.40
CA VAL A 49 7.08 5.01 7.97
C VAL A 49 7.34 6.48 7.67
N THR A 50 8.13 6.75 6.65
CA THR A 50 8.29 8.11 6.10
C THR A 50 7.76 8.12 4.67
N CYS A 51 6.92 9.10 4.38
CA CYS A 51 6.44 9.33 3.01
C CYS A 51 6.64 10.80 2.67
N ASN A 52 7.46 11.07 1.67
CA ASN A 52 8.02 12.37 1.38
C ASN A 52 8.53 13.02 2.67
N ASP A 53 8.53 13.85 3.29
CA ASP A 53 9.12 14.33 4.55
C ASP A 53 8.27 14.06 5.81
N ALA A 54 7.12 13.38 5.67
CA ALA A 54 6.24 13.07 6.79
C ALA A 54 6.58 11.71 7.41
N CYS A 55 6.94 11.71 8.70
CA CYS A 55 7.14 10.48 9.47
C CYS A 55 5.88 10.12 10.26
N LYS A 56 5.44 8.88 10.15
CA LYS A 56 4.26 8.33 10.84
C LYS A 56 4.60 7.00 11.50
N ARG A 57 4.01 6.75 12.66
CA ARG A 57 3.96 5.40 13.26
C ARG A 57 2.71 4.71 12.77
N MET A 58 2.88 3.52 12.19
CA MET A 58 1.78 2.61 11.89
C MET A 58 1.62 1.61 13.01
N GLU A 59 0.42 1.46 13.52
CA GLU A 59 0.06 0.46 14.54
C GLU A 59 -0.90 -0.57 13.97
N ALA A 60 -1.01 -1.72 14.62
CA ALA A 60 -1.90 -2.80 14.20
C ALA A 60 -3.32 -2.31 13.91
N GLY A 61 -3.90 -2.78 12.80
CA GLY A 61 -5.20 -2.35 12.29
C GLY A 61 -5.17 -1.14 11.37
N SER A 62 -4.06 -0.42 11.27
CA SER A 62 -3.95 0.74 10.37
C SER A 62 -3.54 0.34 8.95
N VAL A 63 -3.89 1.19 8.00
CA VAL A 63 -3.48 1.08 6.59
C VAL A 63 -2.82 2.36 6.13
N MET A 64 -1.76 2.23 5.33
CA MET A 64 -1.07 3.35 4.71
C MET A 64 -1.04 3.19 3.20
N PHE A 65 -1.30 4.29 2.51
CA PHE A 65 -1.21 4.40 1.06
C PHE A 65 0.01 5.22 0.68
N PHE A 66 0.89 4.65 -0.15
CA PHE A 66 1.96 5.38 -0.79
C PHE A 66 1.54 5.69 -2.24
N PRO A 67 1.21 6.96 -2.53
CA PRO A 67 0.87 7.36 -3.89
C PRO A 67 2.02 7.08 -4.86
N PRO A 68 1.73 6.82 -6.15
CA PRO A 68 2.76 6.73 -7.17
C PRO A 68 3.74 7.91 -7.11
N GLN A 69 5.03 7.63 -7.30
CA GLN A 69 6.13 8.63 -7.29
C GLN A 69 6.42 9.28 -5.93
N SER A 70 5.79 8.83 -4.84
CA SER A 70 6.17 9.30 -3.50
C SER A 70 7.43 8.59 -3.02
N VAL A 71 8.37 9.34 -2.47
CA VAL A 71 9.56 8.76 -1.81
C VAL A 71 9.18 8.28 -0.41
N HIS A 72 9.44 7.01 -0.11
CA HIS A 72 9.06 6.43 1.17
C HIS A 72 10.11 5.47 1.72
N THR A 73 10.04 5.27 3.04
CA THR A 73 10.89 4.34 3.81
C THR A 73 10.04 3.61 4.83
N ILE A 74 10.50 2.43 5.25
CA ILE A 74 9.90 1.68 6.35
C ILE A 74 11.00 1.21 7.28
N HIS A 75 10.88 1.52 8.57
CA HIS A 75 11.83 1.14 9.61
C HIS A 75 11.14 0.41 10.76
N ALA A 76 11.87 -0.46 11.43
CA ALA A 76 11.38 -1.06 12.66
C ALA A 76 11.17 0.04 13.74
N ASP A 77 10.12 -0.14 14.56
CA ASP A 77 9.82 0.74 15.69
C ASP A 77 10.55 0.22 16.94
N GLY A 78 11.83 0.52 17.03
CA GLY A 78 12.66 0.18 18.21
C GLY A 78 12.73 -1.33 18.46
N GLY A 79 12.78 -2.24 18.55
CA GLY A 79 12.78 -3.68 18.91
C GLY A 79 11.38 -4.29 19.03
N LYS A 80 10.32 -3.54 18.67
CA LYS A 80 8.97 -4.06 18.66
C LYS A 80 8.79 -5.10 17.57
N ARG A 81 7.93 -6.09 17.82
CA ARG A 81 7.50 -7.02 16.80
C ARG A 81 6.60 -6.32 15.79
N TYR A 82 6.61 -6.80 14.57
CA TYR A 82 5.75 -6.32 13.50
C TYR A 82 5.38 -7.45 12.54
N ARG A 83 4.21 -7.33 11.97
CA ARG A 83 3.75 -8.08 10.81
C ARG A 83 2.87 -7.17 9.96
N TYR A 84 3.21 -6.99 8.71
CA TYR A 84 2.38 -6.25 7.78
C TYR A 84 2.30 -6.93 6.41
N PHE A 85 1.18 -6.73 5.76
CA PHE A 85 0.94 -7.12 4.38
C PHE A 85 1.16 -5.90 3.49
N CYS A 86 1.95 -6.07 2.44
CA CYS A 86 2.23 -5.04 1.43
C CYS A 86 1.69 -5.49 0.09
N ILE A 87 1.02 -4.60 -0.62
CA ILE A 87 0.59 -4.83 -2.00
C ILE A 87 0.89 -3.61 -2.86
N LYS A 88 1.49 -3.86 -4.03
CA LYS A 88 1.77 -2.87 -5.06
C LYS A 88 0.94 -3.18 -6.30
N PHE A 89 0.29 -2.18 -6.89
CA PHE A 89 -0.50 -2.35 -8.08
C PHE A 89 -0.58 -1.08 -8.93
N ASN A 90 -0.91 -1.24 -10.21
CA ASN A 90 -1.02 -0.13 -11.15
C ASN A 90 -2.44 0.45 -11.12
N LEU A 91 -2.58 1.70 -10.69
CA LEU A 91 -3.86 2.41 -10.66
C LEU A 91 -4.55 2.50 -12.02
N ASN A 92 -3.78 2.52 -13.12
CA ASN A 92 -4.35 2.57 -14.46
C ASN A 92 -5.12 1.30 -14.83
N ARG A 93 -4.98 0.22 -14.06
CA ARG A 93 -5.76 -1.02 -14.25
C ARG A 93 -7.07 -1.04 -13.49
N ILE A 94 -7.30 -0.09 -12.59
CA ILE A 94 -8.59 0.08 -11.94
C ILE A 94 -9.51 0.82 -12.90
N HIS A 95 -10.33 0.08 -13.63
CA HIS A 95 -11.33 0.63 -14.53
C HIS A 95 -12.66 0.76 -13.81
N LEU A 96 -12.96 1.97 -13.36
CA LEU A 96 -14.29 2.31 -12.88
C LEU A 96 -15.19 2.57 -14.09
N THR A 97 -16.20 1.74 -14.27
CA THR A 97 -17.18 1.90 -15.36
C THR A 97 -18.28 2.87 -14.94
N GLY A 98 -18.30 4.03 -15.56
CA GLY A 98 -19.35 5.03 -15.35
C GLY A 98 -18.84 6.45 -15.63
N SER A 99 -19.63 7.25 -16.34
CA SER A 99 -19.27 8.62 -16.72
C SER A 99 -19.15 9.61 -15.56
N TYR A 100 -19.54 9.19 -14.35
CA TYR A 100 -19.54 10.02 -13.15
C TYR A 100 -18.48 9.61 -12.12
N LEU A 101 -17.67 8.59 -12.41
CA LEU A 101 -16.67 8.12 -11.47
C LEU A 101 -15.38 8.96 -11.58
N PRO A 102 -14.76 9.31 -10.46
CA PRO A 102 -13.55 10.11 -10.48
C PRO A 102 -12.38 9.35 -11.11
N ASP A 103 -11.52 10.07 -11.83
CA ASP A 103 -10.22 9.58 -12.22
C ASP A 103 -9.37 9.38 -10.94
N LEU A 104 -9.15 8.13 -10.56
CA LEU A 104 -8.40 7.79 -9.35
C LEU A 104 -6.95 8.31 -9.40
N ASN A 105 -6.31 8.28 -10.56
CA ASN A 105 -4.96 8.84 -10.69
C ASN A 105 -4.97 10.33 -10.41
N LEU A 106 -5.94 11.07 -10.92
CA LEU A 106 -6.08 12.50 -10.65
C LEU A 106 -6.41 12.76 -9.18
N ALA A 107 -7.30 11.95 -8.58
CA ALA A 107 -7.65 12.06 -7.17
C ALA A 107 -6.43 11.84 -6.27
N PHE A 108 -5.66 10.77 -6.49
CA PHE A 108 -4.46 10.49 -5.71
C PHE A 108 -3.36 11.53 -5.93
N ARG A 109 -3.18 12.05 -7.15
CA ARG A 109 -2.23 13.15 -7.40
C ARG A 109 -2.61 14.41 -6.63
N ARG A 110 -3.88 14.75 -6.57
CA ARG A 110 -4.37 15.91 -5.80
C ARG A 110 -4.13 15.72 -4.30
N VAL A 111 -4.43 14.53 -3.77
CA VAL A 111 -4.17 14.20 -2.36
C VAL A 111 -2.67 14.26 -2.06
N ALA A 112 -1.83 13.67 -2.91
CA ALA A 112 -0.38 13.67 -2.73
C ALA A 112 0.25 15.07 -2.79
N ALA A 113 -0.39 16.03 -3.48
CA ALA A 113 0.05 17.42 -3.58
C ALA A 113 -0.33 18.27 -2.36
N LEU A 114 -1.13 17.75 -1.42
CA LEU A 114 -1.45 18.46 -0.19
C LEU A 114 -0.22 18.60 0.70
N PRO A 115 -0.08 19.68 1.46
CA PRO A 115 1.02 19.88 2.40
C PRO A 115 1.15 18.77 3.46
N CYS A 116 0.02 18.16 3.83
CA CYS A 116 -0.05 17.03 4.75
C CYS A 116 -1.07 16.01 4.21
N PRO A 117 -0.68 15.15 3.25
CA PRO A 117 -1.62 14.23 2.64
C PRO A 117 -2.13 13.21 3.66
N PRO A 118 -3.44 12.93 3.68
CA PRO A 118 -4.01 11.88 4.52
C PRO A 118 -3.70 10.51 3.89
N ILE A 119 -2.56 9.95 4.23
CA ILE A 119 -2.09 8.67 3.70
C ILE A 119 -2.19 7.53 4.72
N LEU A 120 -2.33 7.85 6.00
CA LEU A 120 -2.52 6.89 7.09
C LEU A 120 -3.97 6.92 7.56
N PHE A 121 -4.59 5.74 7.55
CA PHE A 121 -5.95 5.53 8.02
C PHE A 121 -5.95 4.49 9.12
N THR A 122 -6.75 4.76 10.15
CA THR A 122 -6.97 3.86 11.29
C THR A 122 -8.41 3.34 11.27
N PRO A 123 -8.76 2.30 12.04
CA PRO A 123 -10.14 1.84 12.14
C PRO A 123 -11.12 2.95 12.53
N GLU A 124 -10.68 3.92 13.33
CA GLU A 124 -11.50 5.06 13.75
C GLU A 124 -11.81 6.02 12.60
N ASN A 125 -10.92 6.12 11.61
CA ASN A 125 -11.13 6.96 10.41
C ASN A 125 -12.02 6.27 9.37
N LEU A 126 -12.12 4.93 9.42
CA LEU A 126 -12.87 4.10 8.47
C LEU A 126 -13.82 3.15 9.21
N PRO A 127 -14.79 3.66 9.99
CA PRO A 127 -15.60 2.83 10.89
C PRO A 127 -16.50 1.82 10.15
N ASP A 128 -16.84 2.08 8.91
CA ASP A 128 -17.71 1.23 8.09
C ASP A 128 -16.93 0.17 7.28
N VAL A 129 -15.60 0.14 7.41
CA VAL A 129 -14.73 -0.79 6.67
C VAL A 129 -14.03 -1.74 7.63
N ASP A 130 -14.29 -3.03 7.51
CA ASP A 130 -13.48 -4.06 8.19
C ASP A 130 -12.16 -4.26 7.43
N LEU A 131 -11.18 -3.43 7.78
CA LEU A 131 -9.85 -3.46 7.15
C LEU A 131 -9.18 -4.83 7.30
N ARG A 132 -9.37 -5.50 8.45
CA ARG A 132 -8.80 -6.82 8.68
C ARG A 132 -9.35 -7.84 7.70
N LEU A 133 -10.66 -7.94 7.59
CA LEU A 133 -11.32 -8.88 6.69
C LEU A 133 -10.97 -8.58 5.23
N PHE A 134 -10.98 -7.29 4.86
CA PHE A 134 -10.62 -6.85 3.51
C PHE A 134 -9.21 -7.32 3.11
N PHE A 135 -8.20 -7.08 3.95
CA PHE A 135 -6.83 -7.46 3.62
C PHE A 135 -6.55 -8.95 3.76
N GLU A 136 -7.24 -9.67 4.65
CA GLU A 136 -7.20 -11.13 4.69
C GLU A 136 -7.72 -11.75 3.38
N ASP A 137 -8.77 -11.19 2.81
CA ASP A 137 -9.31 -11.63 1.52
C ASP A 137 -8.35 -11.32 0.37
N VAL A 138 -7.79 -10.12 0.30
CA VAL A 138 -6.80 -9.74 -0.72
C VAL A 138 -5.55 -10.63 -0.63
N GLU A 139 -5.02 -10.86 0.57
CA GLU A 139 -3.85 -11.73 0.81
C GLU A 139 -4.14 -13.17 0.36
N ARG A 140 -5.32 -13.68 0.66
CA ARG A 140 -5.76 -15.00 0.23
C ARG A 140 -5.86 -15.11 -1.29
N GLU A 141 -6.51 -14.16 -1.96
CA GLU A 141 -6.61 -14.14 -3.43
C GLU A 141 -5.23 -14.13 -4.09
N TYR A 142 -4.33 -13.31 -3.61
CA TYR A 142 -2.96 -13.25 -4.13
C TYR A 142 -2.17 -14.55 -3.90
N ARG A 143 -2.33 -15.17 -2.74
CA ARG A 143 -1.63 -16.42 -2.40
C ARG A 143 -2.13 -17.61 -3.23
N GLU A 144 -3.45 -17.71 -3.41
CA GLU A 144 -4.08 -18.82 -4.13
C GLU A 144 -3.92 -18.70 -5.64
N LYS A 145 -3.83 -17.49 -6.16
CA LYS A 145 -3.66 -17.18 -7.60
C LYS A 145 -4.59 -17.95 -8.51
N ARG A 146 -5.86 -18.06 -8.11
CA ARG A 146 -6.89 -18.66 -8.97
C ARG A 146 -7.06 -17.84 -10.25
N TYR A 147 -7.64 -18.45 -11.28
CA TYR A 147 -7.91 -17.73 -12.52
C TYR A 147 -8.71 -16.44 -12.25
N GLY A 148 -8.19 -15.31 -12.72
CA GLY A 148 -8.79 -14.00 -12.50
C GLY A 148 -8.53 -13.36 -11.13
N TYR A 149 -7.58 -13.87 -10.33
CA TYR A 149 -7.24 -13.32 -9.02
C TYR A 149 -6.84 -11.84 -9.06
N ASP A 150 -6.14 -11.42 -10.12
CA ASP A 150 -5.76 -10.04 -10.34
C ASP A 150 -6.98 -9.14 -10.54
N ALA A 151 -7.96 -9.56 -11.36
CA ALA A 151 -9.22 -8.86 -11.53
C ALA A 151 -10.02 -8.78 -10.23
N SER A 152 -10.04 -9.87 -9.44
CA SER A 152 -10.67 -9.90 -8.12
C SER A 152 -10.06 -8.86 -7.18
N ILE A 153 -8.73 -8.82 -7.08
CA ILE A 153 -8.01 -7.86 -6.24
C ILE A 153 -8.30 -6.41 -6.69
N TYR A 154 -8.19 -6.12 -7.99
CA TYR A 154 -8.50 -4.78 -8.51
C TYR A 154 -9.95 -4.37 -8.22
N SER A 155 -10.90 -5.30 -8.35
CA SER A 155 -12.30 -5.05 -8.02
C SER A 155 -12.50 -4.72 -6.55
N SER A 156 -11.80 -5.42 -5.65
CA SER A 156 -11.87 -5.15 -4.21
C SER A 156 -11.42 -3.73 -3.85
N PHE A 157 -10.35 -3.23 -4.48
CA PHE A 157 -9.89 -1.86 -4.27
C PHE A 157 -10.74 -0.80 -4.96
N ALA A 158 -11.59 -1.17 -5.91
CA ALA A 158 -12.48 -0.27 -6.63
C ALA A 158 -13.87 -0.14 -5.97
N SER A 159 -14.23 -1.05 -5.10
CA SER A 159 -15.52 -1.06 -4.39
C SER A 159 -15.49 -0.20 -3.13
#